data_2bcc5b91360566659f16c27af3878f1a
#
_entry.id   2bcc5b91360566659f16c27af3878f1a
#
_cell.length_a   1.000
_cell.length_b   1.000
_cell.length_c   1.000
_cell.angle_alpha   90.00
_cell.angle_beta   90.00
_cell.angle_gamma   90.00
#
_symmetry.space_group_name_H-M   'P 1'
#
loop_
_entity.id
_entity.type
_entity.pdbx_description
1 polymer ?
#
loop_
_entity_poly.entity_id
_entity_poly.type
_entity_poly.pdbx_seq_one_letter_code
_entity_poly.pdbx_strand_id
1 'polypeptide(L)'
;MPYSDALKVVALSDKIRKAGNELVGLMRKNYNQLMRTKRYRKLLFLYGNSKDKAERKTYAKQLNEMQKAYNITWEYCRTSMIPIGKKYGVDAVFALTKAEDIWRGMEKCLYGNGNVLHFSKYGDLPCIRAKQMNRGIPISVTDNKLHFKLGRMVFGIQINDRFQQDEVDAILSYLAESEILDDRAVNTLIKDGYCIDTYRPCYATLVPRMIRGKYRVYLHLTIEGKAKPKYDRFGSPRHKYGKGMIGADIGTQTVAYTSDTEVGLKNLSERGNSIQTSERKERLLYRAMDRSRRATNPQNYNDDGTVKKGRKTWKYSNHYKKLKTKHSELCRINAINRQLAINEDANHLRSLGDVFITEPKNAGKLMRRAKETTVNSKGKFNRKKRFGRSIKNRCPSGFQAAVEQKFKVSGGIYIEVSNDYRASQYDHTIDDYIKKKLSDRMYKLQDGTEVQRDWYSSFLLYCYDYRTQDIDKNKCITEFDKCYSKEKALIEWIKANEIKVLNSGIKIV
;
A
#
# COMPACT_ATOMS: atom_id res chain seq x y z
N MET A 1 -7.48 26.84 7.46
CA MET A 1 -6.11 27.40 7.39
C MET A 1 -6.04 28.40 6.25
N PRO A 2 -5.64 29.66 6.48
CA PRO A 2 -5.39 30.64 5.42
C PRO A 2 -4.33 30.14 4.42
N TYR A 3 -4.42 30.57 3.16
CA TYR A 3 -3.48 30.12 2.11
C TYR A 3 -2.02 30.52 2.39
N SER A 4 -1.81 31.70 3.00
CA SER A 4 -0.49 32.15 3.46
C SER A 4 0.16 31.15 4.44
N ASP A 5 -0.63 30.60 5.37
CA ASP A 5 -0.13 29.62 6.34
C ASP A 5 0.10 28.26 5.70
N ALA A 6 -0.72 27.87 4.74
CA ALA A 6 -0.45 26.68 3.93
C ALA A 6 0.89 26.78 3.19
N LEU A 7 1.25 27.97 2.68
CA LEU A 7 2.57 28.20 2.07
C LEU A 7 3.73 28.09 3.08
N LYS A 8 3.54 28.53 4.33
CA LYS A 8 4.55 28.35 5.40
C LYS A 8 4.76 26.86 5.70
N VAL A 9 3.68 26.08 5.77
CA VAL A 9 3.76 24.62 5.95
C VAL A 9 4.49 23.98 4.77
N VAL A 10 4.20 24.37 3.53
CA VAL A 10 4.91 23.88 2.33
C VAL A 10 6.39 24.25 2.37
N ALA A 11 6.75 25.47 2.79
CA ALA A 11 8.14 25.90 2.94
C ALA A 11 8.88 25.05 3.98
N LEU A 12 8.25 24.76 5.12
CA LEU A 12 8.82 23.87 6.14
C LEU A 12 9.01 22.43 5.60
N SER A 13 8.02 21.93 4.87
CA SER A 13 8.13 20.60 4.20
C SER A 13 9.32 20.55 3.22
N ASP A 14 9.58 21.63 2.45
CA ASP A 14 10.74 21.70 1.55
C ASP A 14 12.06 21.77 2.32
N LYS A 15 12.12 22.49 3.44
CA LYS A 15 13.29 22.49 4.34
C LYS A 15 13.59 21.07 4.87
N ILE A 16 12.56 20.34 5.34
CA ILE A 16 12.68 18.95 5.80
C ILE A 16 13.15 18.04 4.66
N ARG A 17 12.66 18.25 3.42
CA ARG A 17 13.12 17.52 2.24
C ARG A 17 14.60 17.75 1.97
N LYS A 18 15.08 18.99 2.03
CA LYS A 18 16.49 19.36 1.82
C LYS A 18 17.39 18.73 2.89
N ALA A 19 17.03 18.90 4.16
CA ALA A 19 17.74 18.31 5.29
C ALA A 19 17.78 16.75 5.17
N GLY A 20 16.64 16.13 4.86
CA GLY A 20 16.56 14.69 4.65
C GLY A 20 17.44 14.21 3.49
N ASN A 21 17.50 14.94 2.39
CA ASN A 21 18.37 14.59 1.26
C ASN A 21 19.87 14.68 1.61
N GLU A 22 20.28 15.65 2.41
CA GLU A 22 21.67 15.75 2.87
C GLU A 22 22.03 14.51 3.71
N LEU A 23 21.19 14.15 4.67
CA LEU A 23 21.36 12.94 5.46
C LEU A 23 21.36 11.64 4.61
N VAL A 24 20.44 11.53 3.65
CA VAL A 24 20.42 10.39 2.69
C VAL A 24 21.76 10.30 1.94
N GLY A 25 22.31 11.44 1.51
CA GLY A 25 23.62 11.50 0.83
C GLY A 25 24.74 10.92 1.71
N LEU A 26 24.79 11.34 2.98
CA LEU A 26 25.74 10.88 3.96
C LEU A 26 25.62 9.37 4.21
N MET A 27 24.41 8.91 4.53
CA MET A 27 24.13 7.49 4.80
C MET A 27 24.40 6.59 3.58
N ARG A 28 24.09 7.07 2.35
CA ARG A 28 24.41 6.33 1.12
C ARG A 28 25.92 6.22 0.88
N LYS A 29 26.68 7.27 1.15
CA LYS A 29 28.15 7.25 1.05
C LYS A 29 28.69 6.14 1.94
N ASN A 30 28.32 6.14 3.20
CA ASN A 30 28.77 5.16 4.19
C ASN A 30 28.33 3.73 3.82
N TYR A 31 27.07 3.55 3.43
CA TYR A 31 26.53 2.25 2.99
C TYR A 31 27.29 1.71 1.76
N ASN A 32 27.56 2.56 0.79
CA ASN A 32 28.29 2.13 -0.41
C ASN A 32 29.74 1.74 -0.08
N GLN A 33 30.39 2.42 0.86
CA GLN A 33 31.73 2.04 1.36
C GLN A 33 31.69 0.67 2.04
N LEU A 34 30.73 0.46 2.96
CA LEU A 34 30.55 -0.83 3.63
C LEU A 34 30.30 -1.97 2.64
N MET A 35 29.41 -1.77 1.65
CA MET A 35 29.08 -2.79 0.65
C MET A 35 30.20 -3.10 -0.33
N ARG A 36 31.21 -2.23 -0.47
CA ARG A 36 32.44 -2.51 -1.26
C ARG A 36 33.41 -3.42 -0.54
N THR A 37 33.33 -3.53 0.79
CA THR A 37 34.26 -4.33 1.63
C THR A 37 34.03 -5.82 1.37
N LYS A 38 35.10 -6.52 0.93
CA LYS A 38 35.03 -7.97 0.65
C LYS A 38 34.61 -8.77 1.91
N ARG A 39 35.13 -8.41 3.07
CA ARG A 39 34.81 -9.04 4.35
C ARG A 39 33.34 -8.95 4.68
N TYR A 40 32.72 -7.77 4.50
CA TYR A 40 31.29 -7.58 4.80
C TYR A 40 30.41 -8.44 3.88
N ARG A 41 30.72 -8.49 2.58
CA ARG A 41 29.99 -9.34 1.61
C ARG A 41 30.13 -10.82 1.91
N LYS A 42 31.33 -11.27 2.35
CA LYS A 42 31.56 -12.65 2.79
C LYS A 42 30.71 -12.99 4.02
N LEU A 43 30.69 -12.10 5.02
CA LEU A 43 29.85 -12.28 6.23
C LEU A 43 28.38 -12.32 5.94
N LEU A 44 27.87 -11.47 5.04
CA LEU A 44 26.47 -11.52 4.58
C LEU A 44 26.11 -12.85 3.93
N PHE A 45 27.01 -13.39 3.10
CA PHE A 45 26.84 -14.69 2.46
C PHE A 45 26.79 -15.81 3.50
N LEU A 46 27.75 -15.84 4.43
CA LEU A 46 27.80 -16.84 5.50
C LEU A 46 26.58 -16.77 6.40
N TYR A 47 26.18 -15.58 6.83
CA TYR A 47 24.97 -15.36 7.63
C TYR A 47 23.71 -15.89 6.93
N GLY A 48 23.60 -15.66 5.61
CA GLY A 48 22.43 -16.07 4.82
C GLY A 48 22.35 -17.57 4.58
N ASN A 49 23.49 -18.29 4.56
CA ASN A 49 23.55 -19.72 4.21
C ASN A 49 23.78 -20.64 5.43
N SER A 50 24.21 -20.12 6.56
CA SER A 50 24.37 -20.95 7.77
C SER A 50 23.01 -21.37 8.33
N LYS A 51 22.88 -22.65 8.65
CA LYS A 51 21.72 -23.25 9.34
C LYS A 51 21.90 -23.26 10.86
N ASP A 52 23.14 -23.16 11.34
CA ASP A 52 23.45 -23.14 12.77
C ASP A 52 23.13 -21.77 13.39
N LYS A 53 22.37 -21.79 14.49
CA LYS A 53 21.96 -20.59 15.23
C LYS A 53 23.15 -19.89 15.91
N ALA A 54 24.14 -20.64 16.43
CA ALA A 54 25.30 -20.09 17.10
C ALA A 54 26.25 -19.38 16.12
N GLU A 55 26.54 -20.00 14.98
CA GLU A 55 27.28 -19.37 13.89
C GLU A 55 26.60 -18.10 13.38
N ARG A 56 25.26 -18.15 13.13
CA ARG A 56 24.50 -16.97 12.69
C ARG A 56 24.59 -15.83 13.70
N LYS A 57 24.53 -16.12 15.00
CA LYS A 57 24.72 -15.11 16.05
C LYS A 57 26.11 -14.47 16.00
N THR A 58 27.15 -15.27 15.75
CA THR A 58 28.52 -14.79 15.61
C THR A 58 28.69 -13.91 14.37
N TYR A 59 28.18 -14.34 13.22
CA TYR A 59 28.22 -13.52 11.99
C TYR A 59 27.40 -12.23 12.15
N ALA A 60 26.24 -12.26 12.79
CA ALA A 60 25.42 -11.07 13.06
C ALA A 60 26.19 -10.06 13.93
N LYS A 61 26.93 -10.52 14.96
CA LYS A 61 27.78 -9.66 15.79
C LYS A 61 28.87 -8.97 14.96
N GLN A 62 29.57 -9.72 14.11
CA GLN A 62 30.65 -9.18 13.24
C GLN A 62 30.05 -8.20 12.19
N LEU A 63 28.88 -8.48 11.62
CA LEU A 63 28.19 -7.57 10.71
C LEU A 63 27.85 -6.24 11.42
N ASN A 64 27.31 -6.30 12.65
CA ASN A 64 26.99 -5.12 13.44
C ASN A 64 28.25 -4.30 13.81
N GLU A 65 29.36 -4.95 14.14
CA GLU A 65 30.64 -4.27 14.41
C GLU A 65 31.12 -3.52 13.16
N MET A 66 31.05 -4.15 11.98
CA MET A 66 31.37 -3.47 10.73
C MET A 66 30.45 -2.34 10.40
N GLN A 67 29.12 -2.50 10.64
CA GLN A 67 28.14 -1.41 10.44
C GLN A 67 28.47 -0.21 11.34
N LYS A 68 28.85 -0.44 12.61
CA LYS A 68 29.30 0.61 13.53
C LYS A 68 30.58 1.31 13.02
N ALA A 69 31.57 0.54 12.58
CA ALA A 69 32.85 1.08 12.07
C ALA A 69 32.65 1.97 10.82
N TYR A 70 31.60 1.71 10.01
CA TYR A 70 31.25 2.50 8.83
C TYR A 70 30.16 3.55 9.10
N ASN A 71 29.83 3.81 10.36
CA ASN A 71 28.81 4.78 10.75
C ASN A 71 27.43 4.47 10.12
N ILE A 72 27.04 3.20 10.07
CA ILE A 72 25.72 2.72 9.66
C ILE A 72 24.96 2.26 10.90
N THR A 73 24.58 3.21 11.73
CA THR A 73 23.79 2.98 12.95
C THR A 73 22.67 4.00 13.07
N TRP A 74 21.64 3.66 13.84
CA TRP A 74 20.59 4.61 14.19
C TRP A 74 21.17 5.83 14.93
N GLU A 75 22.08 5.60 15.85
CA GLU A 75 22.69 6.68 16.63
C GLU A 75 23.43 7.69 15.73
N TYR A 76 24.25 7.20 14.80
CA TYR A 76 24.93 8.08 13.84
C TYR A 76 23.92 8.82 12.93
N CYS A 77 22.88 8.14 12.47
CA CYS A 77 21.82 8.76 11.66
C CYS A 77 21.12 9.88 12.44
N ARG A 78 20.81 9.64 13.71
CA ARG A 78 20.14 10.59 14.62
C ARG A 78 21.02 11.79 14.94
N THR A 79 22.25 11.56 15.36
CA THR A 79 23.19 12.63 15.76
C THR A 79 23.60 13.49 14.57
N SER A 80 23.81 12.89 13.39
CA SER A 80 24.11 13.65 12.16
C SER A 80 22.94 14.53 11.71
N MET A 81 21.70 14.17 12.01
CA MET A 81 20.55 14.96 11.61
C MET A 81 20.40 16.26 12.40
N ILE A 82 20.92 16.36 13.63
CA ILE A 82 20.80 17.54 14.48
C ILE A 82 21.46 18.79 13.85
N PRO A 83 22.76 18.78 13.47
CA PRO A 83 23.38 19.90 12.81
C PRO A 83 22.80 20.18 11.42
N ILE A 84 22.42 19.14 10.67
CA ILE A 84 21.74 19.29 9.38
C ILE A 84 20.41 20.00 9.57
N GLY A 85 19.60 19.62 10.54
CA GLY A 85 18.33 20.26 10.86
C GLY A 85 18.51 21.76 11.17
N LYS A 86 19.47 22.10 12.02
CA LYS A 86 19.84 23.50 12.33
C LYS A 86 20.21 24.30 11.08
N LYS A 87 21.04 23.72 10.21
CA LYS A 87 21.46 24.34 8.93
C LYS A 87 20.29 24.75 8.05
N TYR A 88 19.23 23.95 8.00
CA TYR A 88 18.04 24.23 7.21
C TYR A 88 16.91 24.95 7.97
N GLY A 89 17.11 25.27 9.25
CA GLY A 89 16.10 25.87 10.10
C GLY A 89 14.88 24.96 10.30
N VAL A 90 15.14 23.67 10.54
CA VAL A 90 14.14 22.64 10.87
C VAL A 90 14.25 22.34 12.36
N ASP A 91 13.11 22.44 13.05
CA ASP A 91 13.01 22.07 14.47
C ASP A 91 13.46 20.64 14.71
N ALA A 92 14.12 20.39 15.85
CA ALA A 92 14.70 19.10 16.22
C ALA A 92 13.66 17.97 16.20
N VAL A 93 12.41 18.25 16.61
CA VAL A 93 11.33 17.26 16.63
C VAL A 93 11.04 16.72 15.22
N PHE A 94 10.98 17.61 14.22
CA PHE A 94 10.72 17.22 12.83
C PHE A 94 11.97 16.61 12.17
N ALA A 95 13.14 17.15 12.50
CA ALA A 95 14.42 16.63 12.01
C ALA A 95 14.63 15.20 12.46
N LEU A 96 14.47 14.88 13.75
CA LEU A 96 14.62 13.54 14.29
C LEU A 96 13.59 12.55 13.74
N THR A 97 12.34 13.00 13.55
CA THR A 97 11.33 12.16 12.91
C THR A 97 11.69 11.83 11.46
N LYS A 98 12.30 12.79 10.74
CA LYS A 98 12.80 12.54 9.38
C LYS A 98 14.00 11.62 9.36
N ALA A 99 14.90 11.71 10.35
CA ALA A 99 16.02 10.77 10.51
C ALA A 99 15.53 9.32 10.69
N GLU A 100 14.47 9.14 11.48
CA GLU A 100 13.86 7.80 11.66
C GLU A 100 13.29 7.24 10.35
N ASP A 101 12.61 8.05 9.55
CA ASP A 101 12.11 7.59 8.23
C ASP A 101 13.27 7.15 7.33
N ILE A 102 14.40 7.86 7.38
CA ILE A 102 15.61 7.51 6.61
C ILE A 102 16.25 6.24 7.15
N TRP A 103 16.31 6.10 8.49
CA TRP A 103 16.84 4.90 9.12
C TRP A 103 16.01 3.65 8.78
N ARG A 104 14.68 3.72 8.86
CA ARG A 104 13.79 2.62 8.40
C ARG A 104 14.03 2.25 6.93
N GLY A 105 14.37 3.23 6.10
CA GLY A 105 14.81 2.98 4.72
C GLY A 105 16.16 2.25 4.65
N MET A 106 17.11 2.59 5.53
CA MET A 106 18.41 1.94 5.66
C MET A 106 18.27 0.51 6.15
N GLU A 107 17.44 0.25 7.16
CA GLU A 107 17.14 -1.11 7.66
C GLU A 107 16.61 -2.01 6.55
N LYS A 108 15.76 -1.49 5.67
CA LYS A 108 15.32 -2.24 4.48
C LYS A 108 16.46 -2.57 3.52
N CYS A 109 17.48 -1.72 3.43
CA CYS A 109 18.66 -1.98 2.62
C CYS A 109 19.61 -3.00 3.28
N LEU A 110 19.70 -2.98 4.62
CA LEU A 110 20.57 -3.88 5.39
C LEU A 110 19.96 -5.30 5.54
N TYR A 111 18.70 -5.36 5.92
CA TYR A 111 18.05 -6.60 6.40
C TYR A 111 16.82 -7.02 5.57
N GLY A 112 16.35 -6.18 4.67
CA GLY A 112 15.13 -6.40 3.89
C GLY A 112 15.37 -6.48 2.39
N ASN A 113 14.32 -6.15 1.63
CA ASN A 113 14.32 -6.18 0.16
C ASN A 113 14.73 -4.84 -0.49
N GLY A 114 15.23 -3.87 0.28
CA GLY A 114 15.68 -2.58 -0.22
C GLY A 114 17.08 -2.67 -0.84
N ASN A 115 17.28 -1.98 -1.98
CA ASN A 115 18.59 -1.95 -2.64
C ASN A 115 19.31 -0.61 -2.47
N VAL A 116 18.57 0.48 -2.34
CA VAL A 116 19.12 1.85 -2.33
C VAL A 116 18.21 2.79 -1.55
N LEU A 117 18.80 3.65 -0.71
CA LEU A 117 18.10 4.83 -0.18
C LEU A 117 17.85 5.84 -1.31
N HIS A 118 16.63 6.37 -1.41
CA HIS A 118 16.27 7.31 -2.45
C HIS A 118 16.24 8.75 -1.93
N PHE A 119 16.73 9.68 -2.75
CA PHE A 119 16.52 11.10 -2.53
C PHE A 119 15.05 11.48 -2.84
N SER A 120 14.48 12.37 -2.04
CA SER A 120 13.21 13.01 -2.38
C SER A 120 13.43 14.02 -3.51
N LYS A 121 12.58 13.97 -4.55
CA LYS A 121 12.70 14.84 -5.72
C LYS A 121 12.36 16.29 -5.37
N TYR A 122 12.84 17.22 -6.18
CA TYR A 122 12.37 18.61 -6.11
C TYR A 122 10.85 18.66 -6.34
N GLY A 123 10.15 19.37 -5.45
CA GLY A 123 8.69 19.46 -5.48
C GLY A 123 7.94 18.33 -4.75
N ASP A 124 8.65 17.30 -4.27
CA ASP A 124 8.06 16.38 -3.30
C ASP A 124 7.85 17.11 -1.98
N LEU A 125 6.67 16.91 -1.39
CA LEU A 125 6.27 17.52 -0.13
C LEU A 125 6.17 16.44 0.94
N PRO A 126 7.26 16.13 1.68
CA PRO A 126 7.20 15.16 2.77
C PRO A 126 6.25 15.64 3.87
N CYS A 127 5.62 14.69 4.52
CA CYS A 127 4.77 14.97 5.67
C CYS A 127 5.60 15.57 6.81
N ILE A 128 5.00 16.49 7.56
CA ILE A 128 5.56 17.07 8.78
C ILE A 128 4.92 16.31 9.93
N ARG A 129 5.69 15.44 10.57
CA ARG A 129 5.19 14.55 11.63
C ARG A 129 5.87 14.88 12.96
N ALA A 130 5.07 14.98 14.00
CA ALA A 130 5.50 14.97 15.39
C ALA A 130 5.22 13.59 15.98
N LYS A 131 6.09 13.09 16.85
CA LYS A 131 5.88 11.77 17.51
C LYS A 131 5.11 11.87 18.82
N GLN A 132 4.99 13.04 19.36
CA GLN A 132 4.35 13.32 20.66
C GLN A 132 3.31 14.41 20.48
N MET A 133 2.20 14.24 21.20
CA MET A 133 1.07 15.14 21.08
C MET A 133 1.37 16.56 21.58
N ASN A 134 2.26 16.70 22.56
CA ASN A 134 2.64 17.98 23.19
C ASN A 134 3.87 18.64 22.58
N ARG A 135 4.49 18.04 21.55
CA ARG A 135 5.70 18.57 20.89
C ARG A 135 5.55 18.62 19.39
N GLY A 136 5.97 19.73 18.80
CA GLY A 136 5.99 19.97 17.36
C GLY A 136 4.65 20.40 16.79
N ILE A 137 3.59 19.61 16.95
CA ILE A 137 2.21 19.92 16.54
C ILE A 137 1.28 19.64 17.72
N PRO A 138 1.34 20.41 18.80
CA PRO A 138 0.48 20.21 19.96
C PRO A 138 -0.98 20.47 19.62
N ILE A 139 -1.84 19.67 20.27
CA ILE A 139 -3.29 19.80 20.22
C ILE A 139 -3.74 20.60 21.47
N SER A 140 -4.70 21.48 21.29
CA SER A 140 -5.39 22.18 22.38
C SER A 140 -6.88 22.22 22.13
N VAL A 141 -7.66 22.28 23.20
CA VAL A 141 -9.11 22.47 23.14
C VAL A 141 -9.43 23.90 23.52
N THR A 142 -10.22 24.58 22.70
CA THR A 142 -10.76 25.92 22.98
C THR A 142 -12.19 25.94 22.47
N ASP A 143 -13.16 26.41 23.28
CA ASP A 143 -14.58 26.44 22.94
C ASP A 143 -15.12 25.09 22.43
N ASN A 144 -14.74 24.00 23.10
CA ASN A 144 -15.09 22.62 22.71
C ASN A 144 -14.69 22.25 21.28
N LYS A 145 -13.60 22.86 20.75
CA LYS A 145 -13.06 22.60 19.41
C LYS A 145 -11.59 22.24 19.48
N LEU A 146 -11.17 21.32 18.63
CA LEU A 146 -9.76 20.94 18.50
C LEU A 146 -9.00 22.01 17.71
N HIS A 147 -7.90 22.47 18.28
CA HIS A 147 -6.95 23.37 17.66
C HIS A 147 -5.55 22.75 17.62
N PHE A 148 -4.77 23.14 16.65
CA PHE A 148 -3.41 22.67 16.44
C PHE A 148 -2.46 23.85 16.39
N LYS A 149 -1.26 23.68 16.94
CA LYS A 149 -0.20 24.68 16.87
C LYS A 149 0.96 24.17 16.02
N LEU A 150 1.51 25.04 15.19
CA LEU A 150 2.79 24.83 14.50
C LEU A 150 3.63 26.09 14.64
N GLY A 151 4.60 26.06 15.55
CA GLY A 151 5.29 27.28 15.99
C GLY A 151 4.29 28.30 16.55
N ARG A 152 4.23 29.50 15.95
CA ARG A 152 3.29 30.55 16.34
C ARG A 152 1.91 30.47 15.67
N MET A 153 1.74 29.57 14.72
CA MET A 153 0.45 29.40 14.01
C MET A 153 -0.50 28.52 14.81
N VAL A 154 -1.73 28.98 14.98
CA VAL A 154 -2.85 28.21 15.57
C VAL A 154 -3.93 28.06 14.52
N PHE A 155 -4.43 26.85 14.34
CA PHE A 155 -5.49 26.57 13.37
C PHE A 155 -6.42 25.46 13.85
N GLY A 156 -7.70 25.65 13.56
CA GLY A 156 -8.73 24.62 13.76
C GLY A 156 -8.80 23.65 12.59
N ILE A 157 -9.54 22.57 12.78
CA ILE A 157 -9.82 21.59 11.75
C ILE A 157 -11.13 21.91 11.04
N GLN A 158 -11.19 21.56 9.77
CA GLN A 158 -12.43 21.53 9.01
C GLN A 158 -12.93 20.09 8.97
N ILE A 159 -14.10 19.86 9.55
CA ILE A 159 -14.80 18.56 9.56
C ILE A 159 -15.66 18.52 8.30
N ASN A 160 -15.61 17.43 7.55
CA ASN A 160 -16.31 17.30 6.28
C ASN A 160 -17.56 16.43 6.36
N ASP A 161 -17.67 15.55 7.34
CA ASP A 161 -18.82 14.66 7.53
C ASP A 161 -19.08 14.31 9.00
N ARG A 162 -20.28 13.77 9.29
CA ARG A 162 -20.70 13.40 10.63
C ARG A 162 -19.79 12.35 11.30
N PHE A 163 -19.21 11.43 10.52
CA PHE A 163 -18.34 10.39 11.09
C PHE A 163 -17.01 10.98 11.56
N GLN A 164 -16.52 12.02 10.91
CA GLN A 164 -15.37 12.77 11.41
C GLN A 164 -15.74 13.57 12.66
N GLN A 165 -16.96 14.06 12.76
CA GLN A 165 -17.45 14.71 13.97
C GLN A 165 -17.49 13.71 15.14
N ASP A 166 -18.08 12.53 14.95
CA ASP A 166 -18.14 11.47 15.97
C ASP A 166 -16.73 11.09 16.46
N GLU A 167 -15.74 11.03 15.54
CA GLU A 167 -14.34 10.74 15.88
C GLU A 167 -13.69 11.91 16.67
N VAL A 168 -14.03 13.15 16.33
CA VAL A 168 -13.55 14.35 17.06
C VAL A 168 -14.18 14.42 18.44
N ASP A 169 -15.47 14.16 18.56
CA ASP A 169 -16.19 14.17 19.85
C ASP A 169 -15.61 13.11 20.80
N ALA A 170 -15.25 11.92 20.29
CA ALA A 170 -14.58 10.89 21.05
C ALA A 170 -13.17 11.30 21.54
N ILE A 171 -12.45 12.12 20.76
CA ILE A 171 -11.16 12.71 21.15
C ILE A 171 -11.38 13.79 22.23
N LEU A 172 -12.39 14.64 22.06
CA LEU A 172 -12.72 15.69 23.04
C LEU A 172 -13.11 15.10 24.38
N SER A 173 -13.93 14.03 24.38
CA SER A 173 -14.29 13.28 25.60
C SER A 173 -13.05 12.72 26.29
N TYR A 174 -12.12 12.11 25.52
CA TYR A 174 -10.86 11.61 26.10
C TYR A 174 -10.04 12.73 26.75
N LEU A 175 -9.92 13.88 26.09
CA LEU A 175 -9.12 15.01 26.60
C LEU A 175 -9.73 15.62 27.86
N ALA A 176 -11.08 15.69 27.94
CA ALA A 176 -11.79 16.13 29.15
C ALA A 176 -11.62 15.14 30.32
N GLU A 177 -11.70 13.85 30.05
CA GLU A 177 -11.48 12.80 31.05
C GLU A 177 -10.02 12.75 31.52
N SER A 178 -9.04 13.00 30.64
CA SER A 178 -7.61 13.01 30.97
C SER A 178 -7.18 14.22 31.79
N GLU A 179 -7.97 15.30 31.85
CA GLU A 179 -7.78 16.39 32.80
C GLU A 179 -8.20 16.00 34.23
N ILE A 180 -9.06 15.00 34.37
CA ILE A 180 -9.59 14.51 35.66
C ILE A 180 -8.80 13.29 36.13
N LEU A 181 -8.38 12.41 35.21
CA LEU A 181 -7.66 11.17 35.49
C LEU A 181 -6.23 11.24 34.94
N ASP A 182 -5.25 10.78 35.74
CA ASP A 182 -3.87 10.63 35.25
C ASP A 182 -3.87 9.70 34.03
N ASP A 183 -3.12 10.06 32.98
CA ASP A 183 -2.90 9.27 31.75
C ASP A 183 -2.58 7.79 32.02
N ARG A 184 -1.96 7.47 33.17
CA ARG A 184 -1.66 6.10 33.59
C ARG A 184 -2.90 5.34 34.03
N ALA A 185 -3.81 5.99 34.76
CA ALA A 185 -5.06 5.39 35.21
C ALA A 185 -5.99 5.08 34.02
N VAL A 186 -6.10 6.01 33.07
CA VAL A 186 -6.88 5.82 31.81
C VAL A 186 -6.30 4.67 31.00
N ASN A 187 -4.98 4.60 30.83
CA ASN A 187 -4.31 3.50 30.11
C ASN A 187 -4.49 2.14 30.81
N THR A 188 -4.54 2.11 32.13
CA THR A 188 -4.79 0.89 32.90
C THR A 188 -6.22 0.41 32.67
N LEU A 189 -7.21 1.29 32.74
CA LEU A 189 -8.61 0.98 32.46
C LEU A 189 -8.81 0.43 31.04
N ILE A 190 -8.16 1.02 30.03
CA ILE A 190 -8.21 0.52 28.65
C ILE A 190 -7.58 -0.88 28.53
N LYS A 191 -6.47 -1.14 29.22
CA LYS A 191 -5.80 -2.46 29.22
C LYS A 191 -6.62 -3.51 29.94
N ASP A 192 -7.34 -3.13 30.97
CA ASP A 192 -8.19 -4.00 31.75
C ASP A 192 -9.55 -4.28 31.08
N GLY A 193 -9.74 -3.83 29.84
CA GLY A 193 -10.90 -4.15 29.00
C GLY A 193 -12.13 -3.27 29.25
N TYR A 194 -12.00 -2.20 30.02
CA TYR A 194 -13.05 -1.20 30.11
C TYR A 194 -13.17 -0.49 28.75
N CYS A 195 -14.32 -0.62 28.09
CA CYS A 195 -14.66 0.10 26.87
C CYS A 195 -14.87 1.58 27.19
N ILE A 196 -13.79 2.34 27.19
CA ILE A 196 -13.89 3.78 27.12
C ILE A 196 -14.19 4.14 25.66
N ASP A 197 -15.38 4.67 25.40
CA ASP A 197 -15.85 5.10 24.09
C ASP A 197 -15.12 6.36 23.60
N THR A 198 -13.84 6.48 23.92
CA THR A 198 -12.99 7.64 23.68
C THR A 198 -11.78 7.27 22.83
N TYR A 199 -11.21 8.24 22.13
CA TYR A 199 -10.01 8.08 21.34
C TYR A 199 -8.85 8.88 21.92
N ARG A 200 -7.79 8.19 22.30
CA ARG A 200 -6.53 8.81 22.71
C ARG A 200 -5.77 9.31 21.49
N PRO A 201 -5.53 10.63 21.35
CA PRO A 201 -4.68 11.13 20.30
C PRO A 201 -3.20 10.88 20.63
N CYS A 202 -2.48 10.20 19.72
CA CYS A 202 -1.07 9.85 19.91
C CYS A 202 -0.13 10.92 19.34
N TYR A 203 -0.37 11.32 18.09
CA TYR A 203 0.39 12.39 17.41
C TYR A 203 -0.31 12.91 16.16
N ALA A 204 0.09 14.09 15.73
CA ALA A 204 -0.41 14.76 14.55
C ALA A 204 0.61 14.76 13.41
N THR A 205 0.12 14.69 12.18
CA THR A 205 0.92 14.79 10.96
C THR A 205 0.26 15.76 10.00
N LEU A 206 0.99 16.79 9.58
CA LEU A 206 0.55 17.69 8.51
C LEU A 206 1.00 17.15 7.16
N VAL A 207 0.05 17.04 6.24
CA VAL A 207 0.25 16.48 4.89
C VAL A 207 -0.07 17.55 3.85
N PRO A 208 0.95 18.32 3.40
CA PRO A 208 0.75 19.28 2.33
C PRO A 208 0.55 18.55 0.99
N ARG A 209 -0.44 18.99 0.22
CA ARG A 209 -0.75 18.45 -1.11
C ARG A 209 -1.03 19.57 -2.11
N MET A 210 -0.60 19.37 -3.36
CA MET A 210 -0.99 20.21 -4.48
C MET A 210 -2.29 19.67 -5.08
N ILE A 211 -3.37 20.44 -5.02
CA ILE A 211 -4.67 20.08 -5.58
C ILE A 211 -5.11 21.20 -6.52
N ARG A 212 -5.34 20.87 -7.79
CA ARG A 212 -5.76 21.83 -8.83
C ARG A 212 -4.91 23.10 -8.87
N GLY A 213 -3.60 22.94 -8.69
CA GLY A 213 -2.64 24.07 -8.71
C GLY A 213 -2.56 24.90 -7.43
N LYS A 214 -3.31 24.56 -6.38
CA LYS A 214 -3.26 25.22 -5.06
C LYS A 214 -2.78 24.24 -3.99
N TYR A 215 -2.01 24.74 -3.03
CA TYR A 215 -1.61 23.94 -1.88
C TYR A 215 -2.75 23.84 -0.88
N ARG A 216 -2.97 22.62 -0.40
CA ARG A 216 -3.85 22.30 0.73
C ARG A 216 -3.08 21.50 1.76
N VAL A 217 -3.38 21.71 3.02
CA VAL A 217 -2.77 20.95 4.13
C VAL A 217 -3.86 20.13 4.80
N TYR A 218 -3.60 18.85 4.89
CA TYR A 218 -4.44 17.91 5.63
C TYR A 218 -3.80 17.58 6.96
N LEU A 219 -4.61 17.43 7.97
CA LEU A 219 -4.21 16.90 9.25
C LEU A 219 -4.55 15.42 9.30
N HIS A 220 -3.57 14.60 9.61
CA HIS A 220 -3.76 13.20 9.95
C HIS A 220 -3.46 13.05 11.44
N LEU A 221 -4.48 12.70 12.22
CA LEU A 221 -4.33 12.31 13.61
C LEU A 221 -4.14 10.79 13.69
N THR A 222 -3.14 10.37 14.43
CA THR A 222 -3.04 8.98 14.88
C THR A 222 -3.69 8.89 16.23
N ILE A 223 -4.70 8.03 16.33
CA ILE A 223 -5.51 7.81 17.52
C ILE A 223 -5.41 6.36 17.95
N GLU A 224 -5.51 6.11 19.23
CA GLU A 224 -5.60 4.79 19.85
C GLU A 224 -6.99 4.61 20.45
N GLY A 225 -7.61 3.46 20.23
CA GLY A 225 -8.94 3.15 20.70
C GLY A 225 -9.65 2.16 19.79
N LYS A 226 -10.80 1.65 20.22
CA LYS A 226 -11.62 0.74 19.44
C LYS A 226 -12.47 1.51 18.45
N ALA A 227 -12.35 1.19 17.14
CA ALA A 227 -13.14 1.85 16.11
C ALA A 227 -14.65 1.71 16.38
N LYS A 228 -15.35 2.84 16.47
CA LYS A 228 -16.80 2.84 16.67
C LYS A 228 -17.53 2.30 15.44
N PRO A 229 -18.60 1.52 15.60
CA PRO A 229 -19.48 1.12 14.51
C PRO A 229 -20.05 2.38 13.82
N LYS A 230 -20.10 2.37 12.50
CA LYS A 230 -20.72 3.47 11.74
C LYS A 230 -22.14 3.09 11.38
N TYR A 231 -23.08 3.92 11.77
CA TYR A 231 -24.50 3.74 11.50
C TYR A 231 -24.95 4.64 10.32
N ASP A 232 -25.95 4.19 9.60
CA ASP A 232 -26.62 5.02 8.60
C ASP A 232 -27.57 6.05 9.27
N ARG A 233 -28.33 6.80 8.47
CA ARG A 233 -29.29 7.80 8.97
C ARG A 233 -30.49 7.20 9.68
N PHE A 234 -30.71 5.89 9.54
CA PHE A 234 -31.82 5.16 10.14
C PHE A 234 -31.39 4.35 11.38
N GLY A 235 -30.13 4.48 11.83
CA GLY A 235 -29.61 3.75 12.99
C GLY A 235 -29.17 2.31 12.67
N SER A 236 -29.20 1.88 11.41
CA SER A 236 -28.71 0.58 11.00
C SER A 236 -27.19 0.59 10.78
N PRO A 237 -26.47 -0.49 11.09
CA PRO A 237 -25.03 -0.58 10.80
C PRO A 237 -24.76 -0.32 9.31
N ARG A 238 -23.92 0.65 9.00
CA ARG A 238 -23.56 1.02 7.63
C ARG A 238 -22.91 -0.12 6.86
N HIS A 239 -22.23 -1.02 7.54
CA HIS A 239 -21.60 -2.20 6.98
C HIS A 239 -22.12 -3.42 7.70
N LYS A 240 -22.73 -4.34 6.96
CA LYS A 240 -23.10 -5.66 7.46
C LYS A 240 -21.84 -6.51 7.60
N TYR A 241 -21.80 -7.33 8.64
CA TYR A 241 -20.74 -8.30 8.87
C TYR A 241 -21.35 -9.70 8.81
N GLY A 242 -20.88 -10.48 7.81
CA GLY A 242 -21.30 -11.86 7.63
C GLY A 242 -20.56 -12.80 8.57
N LYS A 243 -21.06 -14.04 8.64
CA LYS A 243 -20.39 -15.18 9.25
C LYS A 243 -20.16 -16.24 8.19
N GLY A 244 -19.14 -17.08 8.35
CA GLY A 244 -18.77 -18.14 7.44
C GLY A 244 -17.42 -17.91 6.76
N MET A 245 -17.05 -18.84 5.90
CA MET A 245 -15.74 -18.85 5.24
C MET A 245 -15.77 -18.19 3.87
N ILE A 246 -14.65 -17.57 3.50
CA ILE A 246 -14.42 -17.00 2.18
C ILE A 246 -13.05 -17.44 1.71
N GLY A 247 -12.99 -18.16 0.58
CA GLY A 247 -11.76 -18.44 -0.14
C GLY A 247 -11.57 -17.46 -1.28
N ALA A 248 -10.38 -16.87 -1.46
CA ALA A 248 -10.15 -15.90 -2.51
C ALA A 248 -8.80 -16.07 -3.22
N ASP A 249 -8.83 -16.23 -4.54
CA ASP A 249 -7.64 -16.12 -5.40
C ASP A 249 -7.50 -14.70 -5.93
N ILE A 250 -6.45 -14.00 -5.46
CA ILE A 250 -6.16 -12.62 -5.86
C ILE A 250 -5.13 -12.64 -6.99
N GLY A 251 -5.56 -12.43 -8.22
CA GLY A 251 -4.70 -12.30 -9.39
C GLY A 251 -3.96 -10.97 -9.47
N THR A 252 -3.30 -10.71 -10.61
CA THR A 252 -2.66 -9.41 -10.88
C THR A 252 -3.64 -8.33 -11.31
N GLN A 253 -4.81 -8.73 -11.82
CA GLN A 253 -5.84 -7.84 -12.37
C GLN A 253 -7.27 -8.17 -11.91
N THR A 254 -7.49 -9.38 -11.43
CA THR A 254 -8.79 -9.94 -11.05
C THR A 254 -8.74 -10.51 -9.66
N VAL A 255 -9.89 -10.69 -9.05
CA VAL A 255 -10.11 -11.50 -7.86
C VAL A 255 -11.27 -12.45 -8.14
N ALA A 256 -11.06 -13.73 -7.81
CA ALA A 256 -12.12 -14.71 -7.69
C ALA A 256 -12.33 -15.01 -6.20
N TYR A 257 -13.57 -15.22 -5.79
CA TYR A 257 -13.90 -15.59 -4.41
C TYR A 257 -15.10 -16.51 -4.36
N THR A 258 -15.10 -17.37 -3.36
CA THR A 258 -16.16 -18.30 -3.03
C THR A 258 -16.53 -18.18 -1.56
N SER A 259 -17.82 -18.10 -1.26
CA SER A 259 -18.36 -18.05 0.10
C SER A 259 -19.59 -18.98 0.21
N ASP A 260 -20.10 -19.15 1.41
CA ASP A 260 -21.32 -19.93 1.66
C ASP A 260 -22.52 -19.43 0.83
N THR A 261 -22.57 -18.10 0.59
CA THR A 261 -23.73 -17.44 -0.05
C THR A 261 -23.48 -17.04 -1.49
N GLU A 262 -22.26 -16.66 -1.85
CA GLU A 262 -21.96 -16.01 -3.13
C GLU A 262 -20.62 -16.50 -3.70
N VAL A 263 -20.54 -16.57 -5.02
CA VAL A 263 -19.29 -16.67 -5.77
C VAL A 263 -19.08 -15.44 -6.64
N GLY A 264 -17.84 -15.05 -6.84
CA GLY A 264 -17.54 -13.87 -7.64
C GLY A 264 -16.25 -13.94 -8.42
N LEU A 265 -16.24 -13.30 -9.58
CA LEU A 265 -15.08 -13.12 -10.45
C LEU A 265 -15.12 -11.72 -11.04
N LYS A 266 -14.21 -10.85 -10.61
CA LYS A 266 -14.24 -9.44 -11.01
C LYS A 266 -12.87 -8.81 -11.19
N ASN A 267 -12.83 -7.69 -11.90
CA ASN A 267 -11.63 -6.89 -12.05
C ASN A 267 -11.31 -6.15 -10.74
N LEU A 268 -10.08 -6.25 -10.28
CA LEU A 268 -9.59 -5.54 -9.09
C LEU A 268 -9.64 -4.03 -9.27
N SER A 269 -10.03 -3.31 -8.23
CA SER A 269 -10.00 -1.85 -8.15
C SER A 269 -10.75 -1.14 -9.27
N GLU A 270 -11.72 -1.81 -9.90
CA GLU A 270 -12.53 -1.26 -10.97
C GLU A 270 -13.78 -0.61 -10.39
N ARG A 271 -14.02 0.64 -10.79
CA ARG A 271 -15.22 1.36 -10.44
C ARG A 271 -15.83 1.92 -11.72
N GLY A 272 -16.72 1.13 -12.32
CA GLY A 272 -17.18 1.37 -13.68
C GLY A 272 -15.99 1.56 -14.62
N ASN A 273 -15.95 1.55 -15.83
CA ASN A 273 -14.81 1.60 -16.79
C ASN A 273 -13.72 2.68 -16.53
N SER A 274 -13.51 3.06 -15.25
CA SER A 274 -12.65 4.16 -14.83
C SER A 274 -11.18 3.98 -15.21
N ILE A 275 -10.65 2.74 -15.11
CA ILE A 275 -9.23 2.47 -15.38
C ILE A 275 -8.91 2.58 -16.87
N GLN A 276 -9.74 2.01 -17.76
CA GLN A 276 -9.50 2.07 -19.21
C GLN A 276 -9.58 3.50 -19.74
N THR A 277 -10.61 4.23 -19.32
CA THR A 277 -10.80 5.65 -19.68
C THR A 277 -9.62 6.50 -19.19
N SER A 278 -9.17 6.27 -17.97
CA SER A 278 -8.05 6.98 -17.37
C SER A 278 -6.74 6.68 -18.08
N GLU A 279 -6.48 5.43 -18.47
CA GLU A 279 -5.28 5.04 -19.21
C GLU A 279 -5.18 5.72 -20.58
N ARG A 280 -6.30 5.88 -21.28
CA ARG A 280 -6.33 6.61 -22.55
C ARG A 280 -6.01 8.09 -22.34
N LYS A 281 -6.65 8.75 -21.35
CA LYS A 281 -6.39 10.15 -21.00
C LYS A 281 -4.95 10.37 -20.57
N GLU A 282 -4.40 9.49 -19.73
CA GLU A 282 -2.99 9.55 -19.28
C GLU A 282 -2.02 9.48 -20.47
N ARG A 283 -2.24 8.55 -21.42
CA ARG A 283 -1.40 8.43 -22.61
C ARG A 283 -1.42 9.70 -23.49
N LEU A 284 -2.58 10.30 -23.67
CA LEU A 284 -2.72 11.53 -24.44
C LEU A 284 -1.99 12.70 -23.78
N LEU A 285 -2.13 12.85 -22.45
CA LEU A 285 -1.42 13.86 -21.69
C LEU A 285 0.11 13.68 -21.76
N TYR A 286 0.61 12.45 -21.61
CA TYR A 286 2.05 12.17 -21.75
C TYR A 286 2.58 12.54 -23.13
N ARG A 287 1.85 12.20 -24.22
CA ARG A 287 2.24 12.58 -25.58
C ARG A 287 2.28 14.10 -25.77
N ALA A 288 1.28 14.81 -25.26
CA ALA A 288 1.22 16.27 -25.32
C ALA A 288 2.35 16.91 -24.51
N MET A 289 2.63 16.41 -23.31
CA MET A 289 3.75 16.87 -22.48
C MET A 289 5.11 16.61 -23.16
N ASP A 290 5.29 15.44 -23.78
CA ASP A 290 6.53 15.11 -24.49
C ASP A 290 6.76 16.03 -25.68
N ARG A 291 5.73 16.27 -26.52
CA ARG A 291 5.82 17.24 -27.64
C ARG A 291 6.22 18.64 -27.14
N SER A 292 5.54 19.14 -26.11
CA SER A 292 5.85 20.45 -25.53
C SER A 292 7.27 20.53 -24.96
N ARG A 293 7.74 19.46 -24.32
CA ARG A 293 9.09 19.38 -23.76
C ARG A 293 10.15 19.35 -24.86
N ARG A 294 9.92 18.61 -25.93
CA ARG A 294 10.82 18.54 -27.11
C ARG A 294 10.95 19.90 -27.79
N ALA A 295 9.82 20.55 -28.06
CA ALA A 295 9.80 21.86 -28.68
C ALA A 295 10.55 22.93 -27.88
N THR A 296 10.49 22.83 -26.51
CA THR A 296 11.16 23.81 -25.64
C THR A 296 12.65 23.51 -25.42
N ASN A 297 13.09 22.26 -25.64
CA ASN A 297 14.47 21.82 -25.36
C ASN A 297 15.06 20.97 -26.48
N PRO A 298 15.12 21.43 -27.74
CA PRO A 298 15.63 20.66 -28.87
C PRO A 298 17.08 20.20 -28.64
N GLN A 299 17.90 21.02 -27.97
CA GLN A 299 19.30 20.73 -27.66
C GLN A 299 19.52 19.49 -26.80
N ASN A 300 18.50 19.01 -26.09
CA ASN A 300 18.57 17.85 -25.21
C ASN A 300 18.26 16.52 -25.91
N TYR A 301 17.97 16.56 -27.23
CA TYR A 301 17.59 15.39 -28.03
C TYR A 301 18.60 15.13 -29.15
N ASN A 302 18.75 13.86 -29.50
CA ASN A 302 19.46 13.42 -30.72
C ASN A 302 18.51 13.53 -31.92
N ASP A 303 19.05 13.40 -33.14
CA ASP A 303 18.30 13.47 -34.39
C ASP A 303 17.23 12.35 -34.49
N ASP A 304 17.51 11.18 -33.90
CA ASP A 304 16.56 10.07 -33.75
C ASP A 304 15.44 10.34 -32.75
N GLY A 305 15.42 11.51 -32.12
CA GLY A 305 14.45 11.91 -31.09
C GLY A 305 14.66 11.27 -29.72
N THR A 306 15.75 10.55 -29.49
CA THR A 306 16.12 10.06 -28.16
C THR A 306 16.75 11.16 -27.31
N VAL A 307 16.66 11.02 -25.99
CA VAL A 307 17.28 11.99 -25.07
C VAL A 307 18.79 11.76 -25.00
N LYS A 308 19.61 12.78 -25.26
CA LYS A 308 21.07 12.73 -25.14
C LYS A 308 21.52 12.18 -23.80
N LYS A 309 22.63 11.47 -23.69
CA LYS A 309 23.21 11.01 -22.43
C LYS A 309 23.83 12.17 -21.63
N GLY A 310 24.03 12.01 -20.32
CA GLY A 310 24.66 12.98 -19.44
C GLY A 310 23.69 13.95 -18.73
N ARG A 311 24.27 14.92 -18.00
CA ARG A 311 23.49 15.93 -17.24
C ARG A 311 22.85 16.94 -18.20
N LYS A 312 21.58 17.32 -17.92
CA LYS A 312 20.81 18.24 -18.77
C LYS A 312 20.06 19.25 -17.92
N THR A 313 19.88 20.43 -18.50
CA THR A 313 18.97 21.44 -17.96
C THR A 313 17.69 21.44 -18.80
N TRP A 314 16.55 21.40 -18.12
CA TRP A 314 15.23 21.36 -18.73
C TRP A 314 14.49 22.67 -18.49
N LYS A 315 14.07 23.30 -19.55
CA LYS A 315 13.12 24.43 -19.51
C LYS A 315 11.71 23.89 -19.76
N TYR A 316 10.73 24.44 -19.05
CA TYR A 316 9.34 24.02 -19.17
C TYR A 316 8.46 25.20 -19.55
N SER A 317 7.81 25.11 -20.71
CA SER A 317 6.83 26.09 -21.15
C SER A 317 5.61 26.16 -20.21
N ASN A 318 4.85 27.25 -20.26
CA ASN A 318 3.59 27.37 -19.53
C ASN A 318 2.58 26.33 -19.97
N HIS A 319 2.58 25.95 -21.26
CA HIS A 319 1.76 24.86 -21.77
C HIS A 319 2.12 23.52 -21.12
N TYR A 320 3.42 23.18 -21.04
CA TYR A 320 3.87 21.98 -20.33
C TYR A 320 3.42 21.96 -18.86
N LYS A 321 3.56 23.10 -18.16
CA LYS A 321 3.16 23.22 -16.75
C LYS A 321 1.66 22.97 -16.57
N LYS A 322 0.82 23.56 -17.45
CA LYS A 322 -0.64 23.32 -17.47
C LYS A 322 -0.99 21.84 -17.69
N LEU A 323 -0.34 21.18 -18.65
CA LEU A 323 -0.52 19.75 -18.92
C LEU A 323 -0.08 18.89 -17.74
N LYS A 324 1.05 19.23 -17.10
CA LYS A 324 1.54 18.54 -15.90
C LYS A 324 0.54 18.65 -14.74
N THR A 325 -0.07 19.80 -14.53
CA THR A 325 -1.13 19.98 -13.52
C THR A 325 -2.35 19.10 -13.82
N LYS A 326 -2.83 19.07 -15.08
CA LYS A 326 -3.92 18.18 -15.51
C LYS A 326 -3.57 16.70 -15.29
N HIS A 327 -2.36 16.29 -15.62
CA HIS A 327 -1.90 14.92 -15.39
C HIS A 327 -1.84 14.57 -13.89
N SER A 328 -1.33 15.47 -13.06
CA SER A 328 -1.28 15.25 -11.60
C SER A 328 -2.67 15.12 -11.00
N GLU A 329 -3.63 15.93 -11.46
CA GLU A 329 -5.02 15.85 -11.00
C GLU A 329 -5.68 14.53 -11.45
N LEU A 330 -5.45 14.08 -12.70
CA LEU A 330 -5.91 12.78 -13.16
C LEU A 330 -5.36 11.64 -12.30
N CYS A 331 -4.06 11.66 -11.99
CA CYS A 331 -3.45 10.65 -11.12
C CYS A 331 -4.06 10.67 -9.71
N ARG A 332 -4.37 11.86 -9.16
CA ARG A 332 -5.03 12.01 -7.86
C ARG A 332 -6.42 11.39 -7.85
N ILE A 333 -7.24 11.71 -8.85
CA ILE A 333 -8.60 11.17 -8.99
C ILE A 333 -8.54 9.64 -9.14
N ASN A 334 -7.64 9.13 -9.97
CA ASN A 334 -7.47 7.69 -10.15
C ASN A 334 -7.07 6.98 -8.85
N ALA A 335 -6.22 7.61 -8.04
CA ALA A 335 -5.83 7.05 -6.73
C ALA A 335 -7.03 7.00 -5.77
N ILE A 336 -7.87 8.03 -5.75
CA ILE A 336 -9.08 8.08 -4.92
C ILE A 336 -10.08 7.00 -5.38
N ASN A 337 -10.39 6.94 -6.68
CA ASN A 337 -11.34 5.95 -7.22
C ASN A 337 -10.89 4.53 -6.93
N ARG A 338 -9.60 4.25 -7.09
CA ARG A 338 -9.02 2.94 -6.75
C ARG A 338 -9.19 2.62 -5.26
N GLN A 339 -8.91 3.58 -4.37
CA GLN A 339 -9.08 3.35 -2.93
C GLN A 339 -10.53 3.12 -2.55
N LEU A 340 -11.46 3.87 -3.15
CA LEU A 340 -12.90 3.67 -2.94
C LEU A 340 -13.33 2.27 -3.40
N ALA A 341 -12.92 1.85 -4.61
CA ALA A 341 -13.22 0.51 -5.11
C ALA A 341 -12.66 -0.60 -4.19
N ILE A 342 -11.41 -0.45 -3.74
CA ILE A 342 -10.79 -1.39 -2.80
C ILE A 342 -11.58 -1.47 -1.49
N ASN A 343 -12.02 -0.33 -0.95
CA ASN A 343 -12.78 -0.31 0.30
C ASN A 343 -14.19 -0.89 0.12
N GLU A 344 -14.84 -0.62 -1.01
CA GLU A 344 -16.14 -1.20 -1.38
C GLU A 344 -16.03 -2.73 -1.46
N ASP A 345 -15.00 -3.24 -2.15
CA ASP A 345 -14.74 -4.68 -2.27
C ASP A 345 -14.42 -5.34 -0.91
N ALA A 346 -13.59 -4.70 -0.08
CA ALA A 346 -13.27 -5.22 1.25
C ALA A 346 -14.48 -5.25 2.19
N ASN A 347 -15.37 -4.25 2.09
CA ASN A 347 -16.63 -4.23 2.85
C ASN A 347 -17.58 -5.32 2.37
N HIS A 348 -17.68 -5.51 1.04
CA HIS A 348 -18.50 -6.57 0.45
C HIS A 348 -18.03 -7.95 0.91
N LEU A 349 -16.74 -8.26 0.79
CA LEU A 349 -16.19 -9.53 1.26
C LEU A 349 -16.46 -9.75 2.75
N ARG A 350 -16.27 -8.73 3.59
CA ARG A 350 -16.56 -8.84 5.03
C ARG A 350 -18.06 -9.06 5.33
N SER A 351 -18.95 -8.66 4.42
CA SER A 351 -20.39 -8.94 4.55
C SER A 351 -20.76 -10.39 4.20
N LEU A 352 -19.88 -11.12 3.51
CA LEU A 352 -20.10 -12.52 3.13
C LEU A 352 -19.63 -13.51 4.18
N GLY A 353 -18.65 -13.14 5.03
CA GLY A 353 -18.11 -14.06 6.02
C GLY A 353 -17.18 -13.38 7.03
N ASP A 354 -16.75 -14.09 8.04
CA ASP A 354 -15.82 -13.65 9.09
C ASP A 354 -14.45 -14.35 9.07
N VAL A 355 -14.29 -15.39 8.23
CA VAL A 355 -13.00 -16.05 8.00
C VAL A 355 -12.62 -15.88 6.53
N PHE A 356 -11.49 -15.20 6.26
CA PHE A 356 -10.99 -14.96 4.90
C PHE A 356 -9.68 -15.69 4.69
N ILE A 357 -9.64 -16.52 3.65
CA ILE A 357 -8.50 -17.39 3.29
C ILE A 357 -8.00 -17.03 1.90
N THR A 358 -6.70 -16.80 1.76
CA THR A 358 -6.08 -16.46 0.48
C THR A 358 -4.64 -16.93 0.39
N GLU A 359 -4.09 -16.95 -0.83
CA GLU A 359 -2.66 -17.21 -1.05
C GLU A 359 -1.82 -15.95 -0.78
N PRO A 360 -0.58 -16.11 -0.26
CA PRO A 360 0.35 -14.99 -0.11
C PRO A 360 0.78 -14.44 -1.48
N LYS A 361 0.65 -13.13 -1.73
CA LYS A 361 1.00 -12.49 -3.01
C LYS A 361 2.19 -11.56 -2.87
N ASN A 362 3.25 -11.82 -3.63
CA ASN A 362 4.39 -10.92 -3.74
C ASN A 362 4.37 -10.13 -5.06
N ALA A 363 3.57 -9.06 -5.10
CA ALA A 363 3.49 -8.18 -6.26
C ALA A 363 4.85 -7.56 -6.65
N GLY A 364 5.75 -7.37 -5.70
CA GLY A 364 7.11 -6.85 -5.96
C GLY A 364 7.93 -7.78 -6.86
N LYS A 365 7.84 -9.09 -6.68
CA LYS A 365 8.50 -10.08 -7.57
C LYS A 365 7.92 -10.01 -8.99
N LEU A 366 6.60 -9.86 -9.14
CA LEU A 366 5.92 -9.77 -10.44
C LEU A 366 6.21 -8.48 -11.19
N MET A 367 6.53 -7.39 -10.49
CA MET A 367 6.89 -6.10 -11.09
C MET A 367 8.34 -6.04 -11.61
N ARG A 368 9.21 -6.95 -11.21
CA ARG A 368 10.62 -6.93 -11.60
C ARG A 368 10.77 -7.10 -13.11
N ARG A 369 11.75 -6.37 -13.67
CA ARG A 369 12.13 -6.57 -15.08
C ARG A 369 12.84 -7.92 -15.23
N ALA A 370 12.59 -8.61 -16.34
CA ALA A 370 13.39 -9.76 -16.72
C ALA A 370 14.87 -9.34 -16.86
N LYS A 371 15.79 -10.14 -16.29
CA LYS A 371 17.23 -9.88 -16.39
C LYS A 371 17.72 -10.13 -17.81
N GLU A 372 17.27 -11.20 -18.44
CA GLU A 372 17.69 -11.64 -19.74
C GLU A 372 16.84 -11.04 -20.86
N THR A 373 17.44 -10.88 -22.03
CA THR A 373 16.74 -10.53 -23.26
C THR A 373 16.41 -11.81 -23.99
N THR A 374 15.12 -12.12 -24.13
CA THR A 374 14.63 -13.31 -24.83
C THR A 374 13.89 -12.91 -26.11
N VAL A 375 13.88 -13.80 -27.09
CA VAL A 375 13.19 -13.65 -28.37
C VAL A 375 11.94 -14.54 -28.35
N ASN A 376 10.84 -14.05 -28.93
CA ASN A 376 9.62 -14.86 -29.07
C ASN A 376 9.66 -15.74 -30.34
N SER A 377 8.64 -16.58 -30.52
CA SER A 377 8.51 -17.47 -31.69
C SER A 377 8.47 -16.74 -33.05
N LYS A 378 8.26 -15.42 -33.05
CA LYS A 378 8.25 -14.56 -34.25
C LYS A 378 9.57 -13.77 -34.44
N GLY A 379 10.64 -14.16 -33.76
CA GLY A 379 11.96 -13.49 -33.86
C GLY A 379 12.03 -12.09 -33.21
N LYS A 380 10.98 -11.61 -32.54
CA LYS A 380 10.97 -10.28 -31.91
C LYS A 380 11.38 -10.35 -30.43
N PHE A 381 12.10 -9.35 -29.96
CA PHE A 381 12.48 -9.25 -28.55
C PHE A 381 11.29 -9.16 -27.62
N ASN A 382 11.27 -9.99 -26.59
CA ASN A 382 10.28 -9.95 -25.54
C ASN A 382 10.43 -8.70 -24.68
N ARG A 383 9.30 -8.17 -24.18
CA ARG A 383 9.30 -7.01 -23.29
C ARG A 383 9.89 -7.40 -21.92
N LYS A 384 10.94 -6.71 -21.48
CA LYS A 384 11.51 -6.89 -20.14
C LYS A 384 10.56 -6.47 -19.00
N LYS A 385 9.63 -5.54 -19.25
CA LYS A 385 8.57 -5.15 -18.31
C LYS A 385 7.38 -6.07 -18.50
N ARG A 386 6.99 -6.80 -17.44
CA ARG A 386 5.86 -7.73 -17.48
C ARG A 386 4.59 -7.06 -16.92
N PHE A 387 4.29 -7.23 -15.65
CA PHE A 387 3.00 -6.86 -15.04
C PHE A 387 2.94 -5.48 -14.36
N GLY A 388 4.02 -4.70 -14.37
CA GLY A 388 4.12 -3.47 -13.58
C GLY A 388 3.01 -2.44 -13.81
N ARG A 389 2.45 -2.34 -15.04
CA ARG A 389 1.34 -1.43 -15.32
C ARG A 389 0.02 -1.94 -14.74
N SER A 390 -0.29 -3.22 -14.93
CA SER A 390 -1.48 -3.86 -14.38
C SER A 390 -1.49 -3.76 -12.85
N ILE A 391 -0.37 -4.13 -12.21
CA ILE A 391 -0.21 -4.05 -10.75
C ILE A 391 -0.34 -2.61 -10.25
N LYS A 392 0.26 -1.62 -10.95
CA LYS A 392 0.09 -0.20 -10.60
C LYS A 392 -1.39 0.22 -10.61
N ASN A 393 -2.13 -0.18 -11.63
CA ASN A 393 -3.51 0.26 -11.83
C ASN A 393 -4.51 -0.51 -10.98
N ARG A 394 -4.30 -1.81 -10.80
CA ARG A 394 -5.22 -2.72 -10.09
C ARG A 394 -4.88 -2.90 -8.61
N CYS A 395 -3.65 -2.60 -8.21
CA CYS A 395 -3.18 -2.58 -6.82
C CYS A 395 -3.53 -3.84 -5.99
N PRO A 396 -3.19 -5.06 -6.45
CA PRO A 396 -3.59 -6.30 -5.75
C PRO A 396 -3.09 -6.37 -4.31
N SER A 397 -1.84 -5.94 -4.03
CA SER A 397 -1.34 -5.91 -2.65
C SER A 397 -2.05 -4.86 -1.77
N GLY A 398 -2.51 -3.75 -2.36
CA GLY A 398 -3.31 -2.76 -1.64
C GLY A 398 -4.71 -3.27 -1.33
N PHE A 399 -5.30 -4.05 -2.23
CA PHE A 399 -6.55 -4.75 -2.01
C PHE A 399 -6.40 -5.79 -0.87
N GLN A 400 -5.38 -6.66 -0.95
CA GLN A 400 -5.10 -7.66 0.08
C GLN A 400 -4.92 -7.02 1.47
N ALA A 401 -4.11 -5.97 1.56
CA ALA A 401 -3.90 -5.25 2.82
C ALA A 401 -5.18 -4.58 3.36
N ALA A 402 -6.06 -4.07 2.48
CA ALA A 402 -7.32 -3.48 2.90
C ALA A 402 -8.30 -4.53 3.43
N VAL A 403 -8.37 -5.71 2.78
CA VAL A 403 -9.17 -6.85 3.26
C VAL A 403 -8.64 -7.33 4.61
N GLU A 404 -7.34 -7.58 4.73
CA GLU A 404 -6.69 -7.97 5.99
C GLU A 404 -7.02 -6.98 7.13
N GLN A 405 -6.83 -5.67 6.87
CA GLN A 405 -7.15 -4.64 7.85
C GLN A 405 -8.64 -4.62 8.21
N LYS A 406 -9.53 -4.80 7.22
CA LYS A 406 -10.97 -4.81 7.45
C LYS A 406 -11.39 -5.97 8.35
N PHE A 407 -10.90 -7.19 8.07
CA PHE A 407 -11.19 -8.37 8.89
C PHE A 407 -10.65 -8.19 10.31
N LYS A 408 -9.40 -7.79 10.49
CA LYS A 408 -8.79 -7.54 11.81
C LYS A 408 -9.57 -6.52 12.64
N VAL A 409 -9.93 -5.38 12.05
CA VAL A 409 -10.65 -4.31 12.77
C VAL A 409 -12.09 -4.71 13.12
N SER A 410 -12.74 -5.56 12.31
CA SER A 410 -14.13 -5.99 12.53
C SER A 410 -14.25 -7.32 13.27
N GLY A 411 -13.17 -7.81 13.90
CA GLY A 411 -13.18 -9.06 14.68
C GLY A 411 -13.25 -10.33 13.85
N GLY A 412 -12.96 -10.26 12.54
CA GLY A 412 -12.83 -11.42 11.66
C GLY A 412 -11.41 -11.98 11.66
N ILE A 413 -11.25 -13.14 11.03
CA ILE A 413 -10.00 -13.89 10.88
C ILE A 413 -9.51 -13.75 9.46
N TYR A 414 -8.21 -13.46 9.28
CA TYR A 414 -7.54 -13.38 7.99
C TYR A 414 -6.39 -14.37 7.97
N ILE A 415 -6.37 -15.26 6.97
CA ILE A 415 -5.41 -16.35 6.86
C ILE A 415 -4.74 -16.30 5.48
N GLU A 416 -3.42 -16.33 5.46
CA GLU A 416 -2.63 -16.64 4.27
C GLU A 416 -2.15 -18.10 4.36
N VAL A 417 -2.53 -18.90 3.36
CA VAL A 417 -2.07 -20.29 3.29
C VAL A 417 -0.56 -20.37 3.06
N SER A 418 0.05 -21.51 3.34
CA SER A 418 1.47 -21.72 3.09
C SER A 418 1.81 -21.60 1.59
N ASN A 419 3.08 -21.27 1.28
CA ASN A 419 3.53 -21.23 -0.13
C ASN A 419 3.51 -22.60 -0.80
N ASP A 420 3.43 -23.67 -0.04
CA ASP A 420 3.41 -25.05 -0.52
C ASP A 420 1.99 -25.54 -0.83
N TYR A 421 0.98 -24.79 -0.36
CA TYR A 421 -0.42 -25.04 -0.70
C TYR A 421 -0.68 -24.69 -2.18
N ARG A 422 -1.04 -25.70 -2.98
CA ARG A 422 -1.16 -25.59 -4.43
C ARG A 422 -2.60 -25.67 -4.88
N ALA A 423 -3.46 -24.75 -4.38
CA ALA A 423 -4.89 -24.73 -4.71
C ALA A 423 -5.17 -24.89 -6.21
N SER A 424 -4.45 -24.17 -7.07
CA SER A 424 -4.68 -24.19 -8.52
C SER A 424 -4.31 -25.51 -9.22
N GLN A 425 -3.69 -26.45 -8.53
CA GLN A 425 -3.24 -27.73 -9.10
C GLN A 425 -4.02 -28.95 -8.57
N TYR A 426 -4.69 -28.83 -7.44
CA TYR A 426 -5.47 -29.92 -6.87
C TYR A 426 -6.74 -30.18 -7.70
N ASP A 427 -7.08 -31.44 -7.89
CA ASP A 427 -8.31 -31.92 -8.53
C ASP A 427 -9.06 -32.81 -7.54
N HIS A 428 -10.17 -32.29 -7.01
CA HIS A 428 -10.93 -32.94 -5.95
C HIS A 428 -11.68 -34.18 -6.45
N THR A 429 -11.85 -34.33 -7.78
CA THR A 429 -12.56 -35.50 -8.38
C THR A 429 -11.73 -36.76 -8.31
N ILE A 430 -10.40 -36.66 -8.27
CA ILE A 430 -9.46 -37.78 -8.19
C ILE A 430 -8.52 -37.71 -6.98
N ASP A 431 -8.70 -36.72 -6.12
CA ASP A 431 -7.86 -36.50 -4.93
C ASP A 431 -6.35 -36.41 -5.25
N ASP A 432 -5.98 -35.74 -6.34
CA ASP A 432 -4.57 -35.63 -6.78
C ASP A 432 -4.23 -34.24 -7.34
N TYR A 433 -2.93 -33.98 -7.48
CA TYR A 433 -2.38 -32.71 -7.98
C TYR A 433 -1.97 -32.81 -9.45
N ILE A 434 -2.67 -32.09 -10.31
CA ILE A 434 -2.38 -32.02 -11.75
C ILE A 434 -1.79 -30.69 -12.11
N LYS A 435 -0.59 -30.68 -12.70
CA LYS A 435 0.06 -29.47 -13.20
C LYS A 435 -0.63 -28.96 -14.46
N LYS A 436 -1.29 -27.79 -14.34
CA LYS A 436 -2.01 -27.13 -15.43
C LYS A 436 -1.18 -25.98 -16.03
N LYS A 437 -1.35 -25.69 -17.32
CA LYS A 437 -0.66 -24.56 -17.97
C LYS A 437 -1.25 -23.22 -17.47
N LEU A 438 -0.40 -22.25 -17.24
CA LEU A 438 -0.84 -20.91 -16.80
C LEU A 438 -1.69 -20.17 -17.85
N SER A 439 -1.61 -20.56 -19.12
CA SER A 439 -2.43 -20.03 -20.21
C SER A 439 -3.87 -20.50 -20.18
N ASP A 440 -4.12 -21.69 -19.59
CA ASP A 440 -5.43 -22.30 -19.60
C ASP A 440 -6.29 -21.65 -18.52
N ARG A 441 -7.27 -20.88 -18.96
CA ARG A 441 -8.17 -20.12 -18.07
C ARG A 441 -9.46 -20.84 -17.78
N MET A 442 -9.91 -21.62 -18.74
CA MET A 442 -10.96 -22.62 -18.61
C MET A 442 -10.29 -23.97 -18.78
N TYR A 443 -10.56 -24.91 -17.91
CA TYR A 443 -10.04 -26.28 -18.04
C TYR A 443 -11.04 -27.30 -17.53
N LYS A 444 -10.83 -28.57 -17.94
CA LYS A 444 -11.66 -29.68 -17.49
C LYS A 444 -11.00 -30.38 -16.32
N LEU A 445 -11.78 -30.69 -15.30
CA LEU A 445 -11.44 -31.66 -14.27
C LEU A 445 -11.41 -33.07 -14.86
N GLN A 446 -10.92 -34.08 -14.13
CA GLN A 446 -10.78 -35.44 -14.65
C GLN A 446 -12.14 -36.10 -14.90
N ASP A 447 -13.19 -35.71 -14.22
CA ASP A 447 -14.57 -36.13 -14.49
C ASP A 447 -15.19 -35.45 -15.74
N GLY A 448 -14.47 -34.57 -16.43
CA GLY A 448 -14.92 -33.84 -17.60
C GLY A 448 -15.61 -32.51 -17.29
N THR A 449 -15.80 -32.11 -16.03
CA THR A 449 -16.41 -30.85 -15.62
C THR A 449 -15.54 -29.67 -16.01
N GLU A 450 -16.08 -28.70 -16.77
CA GLU A 450 -15.35 -27.49 -17.16
C GLU A 450 -15.50 -26.40 -16.12
N VAL A 451 -14.37 -25.88 -15.62
CA VAL A 451 -14.33 -24.86 -14.57
C VAL A 451 -13.45 -23.68 -14.98
N GLN A 452 -13.79 -22.47 -14.47
CA GLN A 452 -12.91 -21.31 -14.59
C GLN A 452 -11.82 -21.41 -13.52
N ARG A 453 -10.56 -21.28 -13.93
CA ARG A 453 -9.39 -21.59 -13.12
C ARG A 453 -9.28 -20.80 -11.83
N ASP A 454 -9.44 -19.46 -11.92
CA ASP A 454 -9.23 -18.57 -10.77
C ASP A 454 -10.39 -18.73 -9.76
N TRP A 455 -11.62 -19.01 -10.26
CA TRP A 455 -12.75 -19.38 -9.41
C TRP A 455 -12.50 -20.74 -8.72
N TYR A 456 -12.07 -21.74 -9.46
CA TYR A 456 -11.81 -23.07 -8.87
C TYR A 456 -10.73 -23.01 -7.79
N SER A 457 -9.68 -22.19 -8.00
CA SER A 457 -8.68 -21.92 -6.95
C SER A 457 -9.31 -21.28 -5.71
N SER A 458 -10.27 -20.35 -5.90
CA SER A 458 -10.97 -19.72 -4.78
C SER A 458 -11.90 -20.71 -4.05
N PHE A 459 -12.51 -21.64 -4.76
CA PHE A 459 -13.30 -22.73 -4.18
C PHE A 459 -12.42 -23.66 -3.32
N LEU A 460 -11.26 -24.04 -3.79
CA LEU A 460 -10.33 -24.86 -3.00
C LEU A 460 -9.79 -24.12 -1.77
N LEU A 461 -9.59 -22.79 -1.85
CA LEU A 461 -9.29 -21.97 -0.67
C LEU A 461 -10.47 -21.86 0.29
N TYR A 462 -11.71 -21.85 -0.19
CA TYR A 462 -12.91 -21.92 0.63
C TYR A 462 -13.05 -23.28 1.36
N CYS A 463 -12.53 -24.35 0.76
CA CYS A 463 -12.47 -25.68 1.35
C CYS A 463 -11.21 -25.92 2.21
N TYR A 464 -10.35 -24.91 2.41
CA TYR A 464 -9.18 -25.04 3.27
C TYR A 464 -9.55 -25.10 4.75
N ASP A 465 -9.10 -26.14 5.44
CA ASP A 465 -9.20 -26.20 6.90
C ASP A 465 -7.95 -25.55 7.53
N TYR A 466 -8.15 -24.40 8.14
CA TYR A 466 -7.06 -23.63 8.78
C TYR A 466 -6.55 -24.28 10.09
N ARG A 467 -7.24 -25.26 10.64
CA ARG A 467 -6.81 -25.98 11.85
C ARG A 467 -5.81 -27.09 11.49
N THR A 468 -6.12 -27.88 10.46
CA THR A 468 -5.23 -28.92 9.94
C THR A 468 -4.18 -28.35 8.98
N GLN A 469 -4.38 -27.14 8.48
CA GLN A 469 -3.58 -26.47 7.45
C GLN A 469 -3.53 -27.21 6.11
N ASP A 470 -4.60 -27.89 5.79
CA ASP A 470 -4.75 -28.69 4.57
C ASP A 470 -6.15 -28.53 3.96
N ILE A 471 -6.39 -29.15 2.81
CA ILE A 471 -7.68 -29.14 2.15
C ILE A 471 -8.66 -30.07 2.84
N ASP A 472 -9.88 -29.59 3.09
CA ASP A 472 -11.01 -30.42 3.54
C ASP A 472 -11.66 -31.10 2.32
N LYS A 473 -11.26 -32.35 2.06
CA LYS A 473 -11.74 -33.13 0.93
C LYS A 473 -13.24 -33.37 0.98
N ASN A 474 -13.79 -33.63 2.17
CA ASN A 474 -15.23 -33.88 2.35
C ASN A 474 -16.01 -32.61 1.99
N LYS A 475 -15.55 -31.44 2.44
CA LYS A 475 -16.15 -30.16 2.09
C LYS A 475 -16.05 -29.89 0.58
N CYS A 476 -14.96 -30.27 -0.07
CA CYS A 476 -14.86 -30.15 -1.54
C CYS A 476 -15.98 -30.94 -2.25
N ILE A 477 -16.21 -32.16 -1.84
CA ILE A 477 -17.23 -33.05 -2.44
C ILE A 477 -18.64 -32.53 -2.15
N THR A 478 -18.93 -32.14 -0.90
CA THR A 478 -20.29 -31.76 -0.48
C THR A 478 -20.72 -30.36 -0.98
N GLU A 479 -19.78 -29.41 -1.14
CA GLU A 479 -20.10 -28.04 -1.53
C GLU A 479 -19.86 -27.76 -3.03
N PHE A 480 -19.22 -28.66 -3.76
CA PHE A 480 -18.84 -28.39 -5.16
C PHE A 480 -20.03 -28.07 -6.04
N ASP A 481 -21.03 -28.92 -6.09
CA ASP A 481 -22.18 -28.77 -7.01
C ASP A 481 -22.94 -27.47 -6.76
N LYS A 482 -23.12 -27.10 -5.50
CA LYS A 482 -23.77 -25.84 -5.09
C LYS A 482 -22.96 -24.62 -5.52
N CYS A 483 -21.63 -24.64 -5.32
CA CYS A 483 -20.74 -23.54 -5.71
C CYS A 483 -20.60 -23.47 -7.24
N TYR A 484 -20.53 -24.61 -7.91
CA TYR A 484 -20.42 -24.70 -9.36
C TYR A 484 -21.68 -24.20 -10.09
N SER A 485 -22.86 -24.47 -9.53
CA SER A 485 -24.11 -23.92 -10.06
C SER A 485 -24.12 -22.39 -9.99
N LYS A 486 -23.59 -21.81 -8.90
CA LYS A 486 -23.42 -20.35 -8.76
C LYS A 486 -22.39 -19.79 -9.74
N GLU A 487 -21.29 -20.53 -10.00
CA GLU A 487 -20.27 -20.13 -10.96
C GLU A 487 -20.82 -20.10 -12.38
N LYS A 488 -21.59 -21.11 -12.79
CA LYS A 488 -22.28 -21.12 -14.10
C LYS A 488 -23.19 -19.92 -14.25
N ALA A 489 -24.03 -19.66 -13.26
CA ALA A 489 -24.93 -18.50 -13.27
C ALA A 489 -24.16 -17.16 -13.34
N LEU A 490 -23.01 -17.05 -12.65
CA LEU A 490 -22.14 -15.90 -12.72
C LEU A 490 -21.55 -15.71 -14.13
N ILE A 491 -21.07 -16.77 -14.77
CA ILE A 491 -20.51 -16.73 -16.13
C ILE A 491 -21.59 -16.30 -17.14
N GLU A 492 -22.78 -16.83 -17.03
CA GLU A 492 -23.91 -16.45 -17.88
C GLU A 492 -24.29 -14.97 -17.66
N TRP A 493 -24.35 -14.50 -16.43
CA TRP A 493 -24.60 -13.12 -16.10
C TRP A 493 -23.52 -12.19 -16.66
N ILE A 494 -22.24 -12.57 -16.55
CA ILE A 494 -21.10 -11.83 -17.12
C ILE A 494 -21.27 -11.71 -18.65
N LYS A 495 -21.64 -12.78 -19.33
CA LYS A 495 -21.88 -12.79 -20.79
C LYS A 495 -23.08 -11.94 -21.17
N ALA A 496 -24.20 -12.10 -20.50
CA ALA A 496 -25.46 -11.36 -20.77
C ALA A 496 -25.31 -9.86 -20.56
N ASN A 497 -24.47 -9.44 -19.62
CA ASN A 497 -24.20 -8.02 -19.34
C ASN A 497 -22.94 -7.46 -20.04
N GLU A 498 -22.35 -8.22 -20.95
CA GLU A 498 -21.12 -7.85 -21.71
C GLU A 498 -19.97 -7.36 -20.80
N ILE A 499 -19.82 -7.94 -19.60
CA ILE A 499 -18.83 -7.53 -18.62
C ILE A 499 -17.48 -8.13 -18.96
N LYS A 500 -16.52 -7.31 -19.36
CA LYS A 500 -15.17 -7.73 -19.67
C LYS A 500 -14.35 -8.00 -18.40
N VAL A 501 -14.25 -9.26 -18.01
CA VAL A 501 -13.34 -9.71 -16.96
C VAL A 501 -11.98 -10.09 -17.56
N LEU A 502 -10.94 -9.40 -17.11
CA LEU A 502 -9.58 -9.53 -17.68
C LEU A 502 -8.98 -10.91 -17.33
N ASN A 503 -8.37 -11.54 -18.31
CA ASN A 503 -7.72 -12.86 -18.15
C ASN A 503 -8.61 -13.99 -17.60
N SER A 504 -9.93 -13.86 -17.67
CA SER A 504 -10.85 -14.88 -17.18
C SER A 504 -11.01 -16.08 -18.11
N GLY A 505 -10.72 -15.92 -19.40
CA GLY A 505 -11.05 -16.91 -20.43
C GLY A 505 -12.50 -16.84 -20.91
N ILE A 506 -13.36 -16.06 -20.23
CA ILE A 506 -14.77 -15.88 -20.62
C ILE A 506 -14.80 -15.01 -21.88
N LYS A 507 -15.34 -15.56 -22.97
CA LYS A 507 -15.58 -14.85 -24.22
C LYS A 507 -16.92 -14.12 -24.14
N ILE A 508 -16.91 -12.83 -24.42
CA ILE A 508 -18.10 -12.03 -24.66
C ILE A 508 -18.30 -12.08 -26.16
N VAL A 509 -19.46 -12.47 -26.60
CA VAL A 509 -19.81 -12.59 -28.03
C VAL A 509 -19.95 -11.20 -28.63
#